data_497cde0fbda5da4a5d86e7bef876482b
#
_entry.id   497cde0fbda5da4a5d86e7bef876482b
#
_cell.length_a   1.000
_cell.length_b   1.000
_cell.length_c   1.000
_cell.angle_alpha   90.00
_cell.angle_beta   90.00
_cell.angle_gamma   90.00
#
_symmetry.space_group_name_H-M   'P 1'
#
loop_
_entity.id
_entity.type
_entity.pdbx_description
1 polymer ?
#
loop_
_entity_poly.entity_id
_entity_poly.type
_entity_poly.pdbx_seq_one_letter_code
_entity_poly.pdbx_strand_id
1 'polypeptide(L)'
;CIRDRYKASDAVLAYSSLNGKSRICLPDSTFVWLNAGSTLEYFVSRWTKERNVRLDGEAYFEVAADPDRLFVVEGGGVVVKVHGTVFNMKAREKQDHVDVSLLSGLVVVENHGVSRSLNPGETAVCKKSVPSIEKKTTDVSISCLWAKESLRFEKKTIYELTGYLSEWYGMDIRLDPSLPTDQAYTFTITHESLEEVLCLIAKITPIEYVFDEDNTVRITRK
;
A
#
# COMPACT_ATOMS: atom_id res chain seq x y z
N CYS A 1 -16.03 -8.87 20.44
CA CYS A 1 -16.01 -7.39 20.32
C CYS A 1 -14.59 -6.91 20.05
N ILE A 2 -14.38 -6.05 19.02
CA ILE A 2 -13.04 -5.56 18.59
C ILE A 2 -12.30 -4.89 19.76
N ARG A 3 -13.02 -4.19 20.63
CA ARG A 3 -12.48 -3.44 21.78
C ARG A 3 -11.84 -4.32 22.86
N ASP A 4 -12.18 -5.60 22.96
CA ASP A 4 -11.67 -6.50 24.00
C ASP A 4 -10.36 -7.19 23.60
N ARG A 5 -10.04 -7.26 22.31
CA ARG A 5 -8.84 -7.92 21.78
C ARG A 5 -7.55 -7.26 22.27
N TYR A 6 -7.55 -5.95 22.48
CA TYR A 6 -6.37 -5.16 22.86
C TYR A 6 -6.21 -4.92 24.35
N LYS A 7 -7.21 -5.26 25.18
CA LYS A 7 -7.15 -5.05 26.64
C LYS A 7 -6.18 -5.99 27.36
N ALA A 8 -5.75 -7.08 26.70
CA ALA A 8 -4.84 -8.08 27.25
C ALA A 8 -3.39 -7.92 26.77
N SER A 9 -3.03 -6.77 26.16
CA SER A 9 -1.64 -6.52 25.74
C SER A 9 -0.77 -6.07 26.91
N ASP A 10 0.43 -6.68 27.03
CA ASP A 10 1.45 -6.31 28.02
C ASP A 10 2.16 -5.01 27.66
N ALA A 11 2.31 -4.74 26.34
CA ALA A 11 2.91 -3.53 25.78
C ALA A 11 2.37 -3.25 24.37
N VAL A 12 2.49 -2.00 23.94
CA VAL A 12 2.20 -1.56 22.57
C VAL A 12 3.44 -0.90 22.01
N LEU A 13 3.89 -1.38 20.85
CA LEU A 13 4.97 -0.77 20.08
C LEU A 13 4.33 0.04 18.94
N ALA A 14 4.53 1.36 18.98
CA ALA A 14 3.99 2.27 17.97
C ALA A 14 5.08 2.71 17.00
N TYR A 15 4.76 2.66 15.71
CA TYR A 15 5.62 3.07 14.62
C TYR A 15 4.88 4.09 13.75
N SER A 16 5.60 5.09 13.24
CA SER A 16 5.03 6.09 12.33
C SER A 16 6.00 6.45 11.22
N SER A 17 5.46 6.71 10.04
CA SER A 17 6.19 7.25 8.91
C SER A 17 5.54 8.57 8.49
N LEU A 18 6.15 9.69 8.86
CA LEU A 18 5.60 11.03 8.59
C LEU A 18 5.84 11.43 7.13
N ASN A 19 7.08 11.34 6.69
CA ASN A 19 7.50 11.74 5.35
C ASN A 19 8.27 10.58 4.69
N GLY A 20 7.79 10.13 3.53
CA GLY A 20 8.40 9.01 2.82
C GLY A 20 7.98 7.65 3.35
N LYS A 21 8.74 6.62 3.03
CA LYS A 21 8.50 5.23 3.45
C LYS A 21 9.50 4.79 4.53
N SER A 22 9.05 3.96 5.46
CA SER A 22 9.89 3.39 6.52
C SER A 22 9.78 1.86 6.53
N ARG A 23 10.91 1.16 6.67
CA ARG A 23 10.96 -0.28 6.84
C ARG A 23 11.15 -0.63 8.32
N ILE A 24 10.35 -1.55 8.82
CA ILE A 24 10.31 -1.97 10.23
C ILE A 24 10.43 -3.48 10.29
N CYS A 25 11.19 -4.00 11.27
CA CYS A 25 11.16 -5.39 11.66
C CYS A 25 10.41 -5.52 12.98
N LEU A 26 9.28 -6.21 12.99
CA LEU A 26 8.49 -6.48 14.18
C LEU A 26 9.15 -7.56 15.07
N PRO A 27 8.78 -7.67 16.36
CA PRO A 27 9.36 -8.66 17.29
C PRO A 27 9.18 -10.13 16.88
N ASP A 28 8.20 -10.41 16.01
CA ASP A 28 7.94 -11.75 15.46
C ASP A 28 8.69 -12.04 14.15
N SER A 29 9.64 -11.17 13.76
CA SER A 29 10.40 -11.22 12.51
C SER A 29 9.58 -10.90 11.24
N THR A 30 8.38 -10.38 11.38
CA THR A 30 7.61 -9.81 10.27
C THR A 30 8.24 -8.50 9.81
N PHE A 31 8.45 -8.35 8.50
CA PHE A 31 8.85 -7.06 7.92
C PHE A 31 7.62 -6.28 7.47
N VAL A 32 7.63 -5.00 7.79
CA VAL A 32 6.57 -4.07 7.40
C VAL A 32 7.19 -2.83 6.78
N TRP A 33 6.70 -2.42 5.63
CA TRP A 33 6.97 -1.11 5.06
C TRP A 33 5.75 -0.23 5.32
N LEU A 34 5.96 0.93 5.93
CA LEU A 34 4.93 1.95 6.13
C LEU A 34 5.09 3.03 5.07
N ASN A 35 4.02 3.33 4.37
CA ASN A 35 3.96 4.45 3.44
C ASN A 35 3.87 5.80 4.19
N ALA A 36 4.12 6.92 3.49
CA ALA A 36 4.03 8.26 4.07
C ALA A 36 2.67 8.51 4.76
N GLY A 37 2.70 9.16 5.92
CA GLY A 37 1.51 9.49 6.71
C GLY A 37 0.83 8.27 7.33
N SER A 38 1.55 7.15 7.53
CA SER A 38 0.99 5.92 8.10
C SER A 38 1.48 5.67 9.52
N THR A 39 0.63 5.05 10.34
CA THR A 39 0.94 4.62 11.71
C THR A 39 0.58 3.15 11.90
N LEU A 40 1.38 2.45 12.67
CA LEU A 40 1.21 1.04 13.00
C LEU A 40 1.45 0.82 14.48
N GLU A 41 0.53 0.12 15.13
CA GLU A 41 0.64 -0.32 16.51
C GLU A 41 0.73 -1.86 16.54
N TYR A 42 1.78 -2.40 17.16
CA TYR A 42 1.93 -3.83 17.40
C TYR A 42 1.68 -4.13 18.88
N PHE A 43 0.71 -5.01 19.15
CA PHE A 43 0.27 -5.36 20.51
C PHE A 43 1.02 -6.60 21.00
N VAL A 44 1.98 -6.40 21.87
CA VAL A 44 2.71 -7.50 22.52
C VAL A 44 1.82 -8.12 23.57
N SER A 45 1.56 -9.42 23.50
CA SER A 45 0.86 -10.15 24.54
C SER A 45 1.46 -11.54 24.75
N ARG A 46 1.64 -11.93 26.01
CA ARG A 46 2.06 -13.28 26.42
C ARG A 46 0.89 -14.25 26.53
N TRP A 47 -0.33 -13.71 26.52
CA TRP A 47 -1.55 -14.46 26.84
C TRP A 47 -2.37 -14.82 25.60
N THR A 48 -2.17 -14.11 24.48
CA THR A 48 -2.88 -14.38 23.23
C THR A 48 -2.00 -15.19 22.29
N LYS A 49 -2.61 -16.13 21.57
CA LYS A 49 -1.97 -16.84 20.45
C LYS A 49 -2.00 -16.02 19.15
N GLU A 50 -2.42 -14.76 19.21
CA GLU A 50 -2.51 -13.87 18.06
C GLU A 50 -1.40 -12.81 18.12
N ARG A 51 -0.89 -12.46 16.95
CA ARG A 51 0.01 -11.34 16.70
C ARG A 51 -0.83 -10.19 16.16
N ASN A 52 -1.25 -9.28 17.03
CA ASN A 52 -2.22 -8.24 16.69
C ASN A 52 -1.54 -6.93 16.31
N VAL A 53 -2.02 -6.34 15.21
CA VAL A 53 -1.53 -5.07 14.65
C VAL A 53 -2.72 -4.17 14.32
N ARG A 54 -2.60 -2.88 14.60
CA ARG A 54 -3.52 -1.85 14.11
C ARG A 54 -2.79 -0.95 13.12
N LEU A 55 -3.43 -0.69 11.98
CA LEU A 55 -2.93 0.16 10.90
C LEU A 55 -3.87 1.33 10.67
N ASP A 56 -3.32 2.56 10.63
CA ASP A 56 -3.92 3.70 9.95
C ASP A 56 -2.96 4.18 8.86
N GLY A 57 -3.42 4.21 7.61
CA GLY A 57 -2.60 4.52 6.47
C GLY A 57 -2.42 3.36 5.51
N GLU A 58 -1.22 3.17 4.99
CA GLU A 58 -0.89 2.12 4.04
C GLU A 58 0.38 1.39 4.45
N ALA A 59 0.32 0.06 4.45
CA ALA A 59 1.44 -0.79 4.79
C ALA A 59 1.52 -2.04 3.91
N TYR A 60 2.75 -2.37 3.53
CA TYR A 60 3.10 -3.63 2.89
C TYR A 60 3.70 -4.56 3.94
N PHE A 61 3.22 -5.79 4.01
CA PHE A 61 3.58 -6.79 5.00
C PHE A 61 4.24 -7.99 4.34
N GLU A 62 5.40 -8.39 4.86
CA GLU A 62 5.99 -9.73 4.67
C GLU A 62 5.91 -10.45 6.00
N VAL A 63 4.80 -11.13 6.22
CA VAL A 63 4.51 -11.77 7.52
C VAL A 63 5.32 -13.03 7.68
N ALA A 64 6.07 -13.12 8.77
CA ALA A 64 6.80 -14.32 9.15
C ALA A 64 5.83 -15.51 9.33
N ALA A 65 6.14 -16.62 8.65
CA ALA A 65 5.31 -17.82 8.71
C ALA A 65 5.27 -18.39 10.13
N ASP A 66 4.08 -18.51 10.68
CA ASP A 66 3.84 -19.11 12.00
C ASP A 66 2.45 -19.79 11.97
N PRO A 67 2.39 -21.13 11.81
CA PRO A 67 1.14 -21.85 11.71
C PRO A 67 0.36 -21.86 13.04
N ASP A 68 1.03 -21.66 14.17
CA ASP A 68 0.43 -21.75 15.50
C ASP A 68 -0.14 -20.41 15.99
N ARG A 69 0.35 -19.28 15.43
CA ARG A 69 -0.05 -17.94 15.81
C ARG A 69 -0.53 -17.13 14.63
N LEU A 70 -1.80 -16.80 14.66
CA LEU A 70 -2.43 -15.96 13.65
C LEU A 70 -1.87 -14.53 13.72
N PHE A 71 -1.53 -13.96 12.57
CA PHE A 71 -1.21 -12.54 12.42
C PHE A 71 -2.47 -11.80 11.99
N VAL A 72 -2.87 -10.81 12.75
CA VAL A 72 -4.13 -10.10 12.59
C VAL A 72 -3.86 -8.61 12.43
N VAL A 73 -4.25 -8.04 11.29
CA VAL A 73 -4.17 -6.59 11.03
C VAL A 73 -5.57 -6.01 11.03
N GLU A 74 -5.78 -4.98 11.83
CA GLU A 74 -7.01 -4.19 11.84
C GLU A 74 -6.74 -2.79 11.32
N GLY A 75 -7.57 -2.31 10.38
CA GLY A 75 -7.50 -0.95 9.85
C GLY A 75 -8.81 -0.54 9.21
N GLY A 76 -9.31 0.66 9.51
CA GLY A 76 -10.55 1.19 8.94
C GLY A 76 -11.79 0.32 9.19
N GLY A 77 -11.81 -0.49 10.26
CA GLY A 77 -12.89 -1.42 10.60
C GLY A 77 -12.82 -2.78 9.87
N VAL A 78 -11.83 -2.97 9.01
CA VAL A 78 -11.55 -4.23 8.31
C VAL A 78 -10.50 -5.02 9.09
N VAL A 79 -10.67 -6.33 9.16
CA VAL A 79 -9.74 -7.26 9.82
C VAL A 79 -9.16 -8.21 8.78
N VAL A 80 -7.84 -8.30 8.74
CA VAL A 80 -7.07 -9.20 7.87
C VAL A 80 -6.38 -10.25 8.74
N LYS A 81 -6.54 -11.54 8.39
CA LYS A 81 -6.00 -12.67 9.13
C LYS A 81 -5.11 -13.53 8.24
N VAL A 82 -3.87 -13.78 8.68
CA VAL A 82 -2.87 -14.55 7.92
C VAL A 82 -1.97 -15.39 8.85
N HIS A 83 -1.33 -16.43 8.30
CA HIS A 83 -0.32 -17.25 9.00
C HIS A 83 1.11 -17.04 8.50
N GLY A 84 1.29 -16.49 7.30
CA GLY A 84 2.57 -16.25 6.64
C GLY A 84 2.30 -15.85 5.19
N THR A 85 2.30 -14.58 4.91
CA THR A 85 1.66 -14.03 3.70
C THR A 85 2.32 -12.71 3.34
N VAL A 86 2.40 -12.42 2.06
CA VAL A 86 2.85 -11.13 1.53
C VAL A 86 1.65 -10.40 0.95
N PHE A 87 1.32 -9.24 1.52
CA PHE A 87 0.15 -8.46 1.10
C PHE A 87 0.35 -6.95 1.37
N ASN A 88 -0.43 -6.13 0.68
CA ASN A 88 -0.57 -4.70 0.94
C ASN A 88 -1.94 -4.40 1.53
N MET A 89 -2.01 -3.52 2.52
CA MET A 89 -3.25 -3.01 3.08
C MET A 89 -3.23 -1.49 3.08
N LYS A 90 -4.26 -0.88 2.46
CA LYS A 90 -4.46 0.56 2.39
C LYS A 90 -5.75 0.90 3.14
N ALA A 91 -5.59 1.46 4.35
CA ALA A 91 -6.67 1.71 5.32
C ALA A 91 -6.62 3.15 5.84
N ARG A 92 -6.49 4.14 4.93
CA ARG A 92 -6.41 5.56 5.30
C ARG A 92 -7.73 6.06 5.87
N GLU A 93 -7.69 6.81 6.98
CA GLU A 93 -8.89 7.30 7.68
C GLU A 93 -9.82 8.10 6.76
N LYS A 94 -9.26 8.96 5.89
CA LYS A 94 -10.01 9.83 4.96
C LYS A 94 -10.65 9.10 3.77
N GLN A 95 -10.28 7.85 3.49
CA GLN A 95 -10.88 7.05 2.42
C GLN A 95 -12.13 6.33 2.94
N ASP A 96 -13.14 6.16 2.08
CA ASP A 96 -14.41 5.47 2.40
C ASP A 96 -14.30 3.94 2.33
N HIS A 97 -13.17 3.44 1.86
CA HIS A 97 -12.90 2.01 1.67
C HIS A 97 -11.50 1.63 2.19
N VAL A 98 -11.30 0.34 2.35
CA VAL A 98 -10.02 -0.31 2.65
C VAL A 98 -9.72 -1.28 1.52
N ASP A 99 -8.49 -1.22 0.99
CA ASP A 99 -8.01 -2.15 -0.02
C ASP A 99 -7.02 -3.13 0.60
N VAL A 100 -7.17 -4.41 0.26
CA VAL A 100 -6.25 -5.49 0.66
C VAL A 100 -5.84 -6.27 -0.57
N SER A 101 -4.57 -6.17 -0.98
CA SER A 101 -4.02 -6.80 -2.18
C SER A 101 -3.07 -7.93 -1.79
N LEU A 102 -3.34 -9.14 -2.27
CA LEU A 102 -2.57 -10.35 -1.93
C LEU A 102 -1.54 -10.69 -3.01
N LEU A 103 -0.24 -10.74 -2.62
CA LEU A 103 0.86 -11.14 -3.50
C LEU A 103 1.16 -12.64 -3.40
N SER A 104 1.29 -13.16 -2.18
CA SER A 104 1.57 -14.59 -1.96
C SER A 104 0.99 -15.08 -0.64
N GLY A 105 0.63 -16.36 -0.58
CA GLY A 105 0.04 -17.00 0.58
C GLY A 105 -1.49 -17.01 0.54
N LEU A 106 -2.12 -16.89 1.70
CA LEU A 106 -3.56 -16.87 1.88
C LEU A 106 -3.95 -15.75 2.85
N VAL A 107 -4.94 -14.97 2.47
CA VAL A 107 -5.54 -13.92 3.31
C VAL A 107 -7.01 -14.21 3.53
N VAL A 108 -7.46 -14.04 4.76
CA VAL A 108 -8.88 -13.94 5.09
C VAL A 108 -9.17 -12.50 5.49
N VAL A 109 -10.09 -11.85 4.76
CA VAL A 109 -10.55 -10.49 5.02
C VAL A 109 -11.94 -10.54 5.66
N GLU A 110 -12.13 -9.80 6.73
CA GLU A 110 -13.42 -9.65 7.43
C GLU A 110 -13.82 -8.17 7.47
N ASN A 111 -15.08 -7.89 7.09
CA ASN A 111 -15.68 -6.57 7.13
C ASN A 111 -17.13 -6.66 7.60
N HIS A 112 -17.46 -6.08 8.77
CA HIS A 112 -18.81 -6.08 9.35
C HIS A 112 -19.49 -7.48 9.36
N GLY A 113 -18.76 -8.54 9.72
CA GLY A 113 -19.27 -9.90 9.80
C GLY A 113 -19.29 -10.68 8.47
N VAL A 114 -18.99 -10.02 7.34
CA VAL A 114 -18.75 -10.70 6.07
C VAL A 114 -17.30 -11.12 6.01
N SER A 115 -17.02 -12.36 5.58
CA SER A 115 -15.66 -12.90 5.41
C SER A 115 -15.42 -13.38 3.99
N ARG A 116 -14.23 -13.13 3.45
CA ARG A 116 -13.78 -13.60 2.13
C ARG A 116 -12.30 -13.98 2.18
N SER A 117 -11.95 -15.07 1.49
CA SER A 117 -10.56 -15.44 1.24
C SER A 117 -10.08 -14.83 -0.07
N LEU A 118 -8.81 -14.41 -0.10
CA LEU A 118 -8.12 -13.95 -1.30
C LEU A 118 -7.09 -14.99 -1.73
N ASN A 119 -6.95 -15.13 -3.05
CA ASN A 119 -5.84 -15.81 -3.70
C ASN A 119 -4.81 -14.80 -4.19
N PRO A 120 -3.55 -15.21 -4.43
CA PRO A 120 -2.55 -14.35 -5.05
C PRO A 120 -3.05 -13.72 -6.36
N GLY A 121 -2.83 -12.41 -6.54
CA GLY A 121 -3.35 -11.63 -7.66
C GLY A 121 -4.74 -11.03 -7.45
N GLU A 122 -5.37 -11.25 -6.29
CA GLU A 122 -6.67 -10.67 -5.95
C GLU A 122 -6.53 -9.49 -5.00
N THR A 123 -7.41 -8.51 -5.16
CA THR A 123 -7.61 -7.37 -4.25
C THR A 123 -9.03 -7.39 -3.71
N ALA A 124 -9.19 -7.28 -2.39
CA ALA A 124 -10.46 -7.00 -1.74
C ALA A 124 -10.62 -5.49 -1.55
N VAL A 125 -11.75 -4.96 -2.02
CA VAL A 125 -12.19 -3.58 -1.77
C VAL A 125 -13.34 -3.64 -0.76
N CYS A 126 -13.12 -3.11 0.44
CA CYS A 126 -14.03 -3.17 1.58
C CYS A 126 -14.55 -1.77 1.88
N LYS A 127 -15.83 -1.49 1.64
CA LYS A 127 -16.44 -0.22 2.03
C LYS A 127 -16.59 -0.16 3.56
N LYS A 128 -16.17 0.95 4.18
CA LYS A 128 -16.19 1.12 5.63
C LYS A 128 -17.60 1.21 6.23
N SER A 129 -18.57 1.67 5.44
CA SER A 129 -19.94 1.93 5.90
C SER A 129 -20.90 0.75 5.77
N VAL A 130 -20.54 -0.31 5.04
CA VAL A 130 -21.44 -1.44 4.72
C VAL A 130 -20.71 -2.79 4.81
N PRO A 131 -21.42 -3.88 5.13
CA PRO A 131 -20.86 -5.22 5.19
C PRO A 131 -20.63 -5.79 3.79
N SER A 132 -19.69 -5.21 3.03
CA SER A 132 -19.39 -5.66 1.67
C SER A 132 -17.90 -5.85 1.45
N ILE A 133 -17.54 -6.90 0.71
CA ILE A 133 -16.18 -7.16 0.23
C ILE A 133 -16.30 -7.48 -1.26
N GLU A 134 -15.84 -6.56 -2.10
CA GLU A 134 -15.72 -6.76 -3.54
C GLU A 134 -14.34 -7.33 -3.85
N LYS A 135 -14.28 -8.44 -4.59
CA LYS A 135 -13.02 -9.03 -5.05
C LYS A 135 -12.76 -8.61 -6.50
N LYS A 136 -11.54 -8.15 -6.76
CA LYS A 136 -11.06 -7.78 -8.09
C LYS A 136 -9.78 -8.53 -8.40
N THR A 137 -9.65 -9.06 -9.60
CA THR A 137 -8.37 -9.55 -10.11
C THR A 137 -7.64 -8.35 -10.70
N THR A 138 -6.50 -7.99 -10.12
CA THR A 138 -5.70 -6.81 -10.50
C THR A 138 -4.24 -7.21 -10.57
N ASP A 139 -3.43 -6.39 -11.23
CA ASP A 139 -1.98 -6.52 -11.09
C ASP A 139 -1.56 -5.98 -9.71
N VAL A 140 -1.66 -6.85 -8.70
CA VAL A 140 -1.32 -6.52 -7.30
C VAL A 140 0.14 -6.07 -7.14
N SER A 141 1.01 -6.36 -8.12
CA SER A 141 2.40 -5.88 -8.10
C SER A 141 2.47 -4.37 -8.18
N ILE A 142 1.52 -3.72 -8.84
CA ILE A 142 1.42 -2.26 -8.94
C ILE A 142 1.12 -1.66 -7.56
N SER A 143 0.12 -2.18 -6.84
CA SER A 143 -0.26 -1.70 -5.50
C SER A 143 0.87 -1.83 -4.46
N CYS A 144 1.88 -2.64 -4.74
CA CYS A 144 3.01 -2.91 -3.84
C CYS A 144 4.33 -2.30 -4.32
N LEU A 145 4.32 -1.61 -5.47
CA LEU A 145 5.54 -1.04 -6.05
C LEU A 145 6.22 -0.06 -5.10
N TRP A 146 5.44 0.74 -4.38
CA TRP A 146 5.95 1.76 -3.47
C TRP A 146 6.83 1.17 -2.34
N ALA A 147 6.66 -0.11 -1.98
CA ALA A 147 7.46 -0.79 -0.96
C ALA A 147 8.83 -1.27 -1.46
N LYS A 148 9.07 -1.30 -2.77
CA LYS A 148 10.35 -1.73 -3.36
C LYS A 148 11.46 -0.71 -3.11
N GLU A 149 12.71 -1.16 -3.11
CA GLU A 149 13.89 -0.30 -2.98
C GLU A 149 14.21 0.45 -4.28
N SER A 150 13.87 -0.14 -5.42
CA SER A 150 14.04 0.48 -6.73
C SER A 150 12.94 0.04 -7.69
N LEU A 151 12.65 0.89 -8.67
CA LEU A 151 11.69 0.63 -9.73
C LEU A 151 12.35 0.88 -11.09
N ARG A 152 12.53 -0.19 -11.87
CA ARG A 152 13.12 -0.12 -13.20
C ARG A 152 12.01 -0.14 -14.26
N PHE A 153 12.06 0.83 -15.14
CA PHE A 153 11.22 0.91 -16.32
C PHE A 153 12.04 0.57 -17.57
N GLU A 154 11.46 -0.21 -18.47
CA GLU A 154 12.04 -0.54 -19.77
C GLU A 154 11.03 -0.26 -20.87
N LYS A 155 11.37 0.65 -21.77
CA LYS A 155 10.57 1.03 -22.95
C LYS A 155 9.11 1.36 -22.62
N LYS A 156 8.85 2.07 -21.50
CA LYS A 156 7.52 2.49 -21.07
C LYS A 156 7.16 3.86 -21.63
N THR A 157 5.92 4.00 -22.13
CA THR A 157 5.38 5.30 -22.53
C THR A 157 5.02 6.14 -21.29
N ILE A 158 4.83 7.46 -21.46
CA ILE A 158 4.42 8.34 -20.35
C ILE A 158 3.09 7.90 -19.75
N TYR A 159 2.17 7.39 -20.56
CA TYR A 159 0.87 6.87 -20.13
C TYR A 159 0.99 5.63 -19.25
N GLU A 160 1.88 4.71 -19.63
CA GLU A 160 2.17 3.53 -18.80
C GLU A 160 2.89 3.89 -17.50
N LEU A 161 3.83 4.86 -17.56
CA LEU A 161 4.57 5.33 -16.38
C LEU A 161 3.66 5.97 -15.34
N THR A 162 2.60 6.67 -15.75
CA THR A 162 1.72 7.42 -14.86
C THR A 162 1.15 6.54 -13.74
N GLY A 163 0.63 5.35 -14.08
CA GLY A 163 0.10 4.43 -13.06
C GLY A 163 1.16 4.00 -12.03
N TYR A 164 2.36 3.69 -12.50
CA TYR A 164 3.46 3.30 -11.61
C TYR A 164 3.96 4.46 -10.74
N LEU A 165 4.08 5.66 -11.32
CA LEU A 165 4.53 6.85 -10.60
C LEU A 165 3.48 7.31 -9.58
N SER A 166 2.18 7.25 -9.93
CA SER A 166 1.10 7.54 -9.00
C SER A 166 1.14 6.66 -7.77
N GLU A 167 1.30 5.35 -7.93
CA GLU A 167 1.41 4.42 -6.81
C GLU A 167 2.73 4.58 -6.03
N TRP A 168 3.85 4.81 -6.72
CA TRP A 168 5.17 4.97 -6.08
C TRP A 168 5.25 6.21 -5.19
N TYR A 169 4.69 7.34 -5.66
CA TYR A 169 4.73 8.61 -4.94
C TYR A 169 3.44 8.92 -4.17
N GLY A 170 2.39 8.11 -4.34
CA GLY A 170 1.09 8.31 -3.70
C GLY A 170 0.39 9.60 -4.17
N MET A 171 0.61 10.02 -5.43
CA MET A 171 0.06 11.24 -6.02
C MET A 171 -0.85 10.93 -7.21
N ASP A 172 -1.90 11.73 -7.43
CA ASP A 172 -2.74 11.65 -8.63
C ASP A 172 -2.03 12.37 -9.79
N ILE A 173 -1.64 11.64 -10.82
CA ILE A 173 -0.94 12.20 -11.99
C ILE A 173 -1.90 12.25 -13.18
N ARG A 174 -2.23 13.46 -13.64
CA ARG A 174 -3.14 13.70 -14.76
C ARG A 174 -2.38 14.14 -15.99
N LEU A 175 -2.60 13.42 -17.08
CA LEU A 175 -1.95 13.64 -18.37
C LEU A 175 -2.87 14.38 -19.33
N ASP A 176 -2.33 15.39 -20.02
CA ASP A 176 -3.00 16.01 -21.16
C ASP A 176 -3.03 15.01 -22.33
N PRO A 177 -4.23 14.84 -22.99
CA PRO A 177 -4.36 13.92 -24.12
C PRO A 177 -3.48 14.24 -25.34
N SER A 178 -2.92 15.45 -25.43
CA SER A 178 -2.03 15.89 -26.53
C SER A 178 -0.59 15.40 -26.40
N LEU A 179 -0.24 14.72 -25.29
CA LEU A 179 1.11 14.21 -25.06
C LEU A 179 1.44 13.09 -26.06
N PRO A 180 2.72 12.96 -26.48
CA PRO A 180 3.14 11.92 -27.41
C PRO A 180 2.96 10.52 -26.80
N THR A 181 2.34 9.62 -27.58
CA THR A 181 2.02 8.25 -27.15
C THR A 181 3.12 7.23 -27.51
N ASP A 182 4.03 7.60 -28.39
CA ASP A 182 5.07 6.74 -29.00
C ASP A 182 6.45 6.87 -28.34
N GLN A 183 6.67 7.94 -27.55
CA GLN A 183 7.91 8.15 -26.83
C GLN A 183 8.05 7.12 -25.69
N ALA A 184 9.11 6.33 -25.74
CA ALA A 184 9.40 5.32 -24.73
C ALA A 184 10.60 5.71 -23.85
N TYR A 185 10.50 5.42 -22.56
CA TYR A 185 11.49 5.74 -21.55
C TYR A 185 12.06 4.46 -20.92
N THR A 186 13.36 4.50 -20.63
CA THR A 186 14.06 3.44 -19.88
C THR A 186 14.90 4.11 -18.80
N PHE A 187 14.56 3.88 -17.54
CA PHE A 187 15.30 4.40 -16.38
C PHE A 187 14.96 3.61 -15.12
N THR A 188 15.71 3.84 -14.04
CA THR A 188 15.46 3.26 -12.72
C THR A 188 15.26 4.40 -11.72
N ILE A 189 14.24 4.29 -10.88
CA ILE A 189 13.98 5.15 -9.72
C ILE A 189 14.47 4.42 -8.48
N THR A 190 15.15 5.14 -7.60
CA THR A 190 15.59 4.66 -6.28
C THR A 190 15.15 5.61 -5.18
N HIS A 191 15.73 6.80 -5.14
CA HIS A 191 15.50 7.82 -4.12
C HIS A 191 15.06 9.16 -4.71
N GLU A 192 14.99 9.25 -6.04
CA GLU A 192 14.59 10.45 -6.75
C GLU A 192 13.16 10.86 -6.38
N SER A 193 12.92 12.14 -6.18
CA SER A 193 11.57 12.71 -6.04
C SER A 193 10.80 12.65 -7.36
N LEU A 194 9.48 12.75 -7.28
CA LEU A 194 8.66 12.84 -8.51
C LEU A 194 9.06 14.03 -9.37
N GLU A 195 9.40 15.16 -8.76
CA GLU A 195 9.86 16.35 -9.47
C GLU A 195 11.16 16.09 -10.25
N GLU A 196 12.14 15.41 -9.65
CA GLU A 196 13.38 15.02 -10.32
C GLU A 196 13.12 14.09 -11.51
N VAL A 197 12.23 13.10 -11.34
CA VAL A 197 11.83 12.19 -12.43
C VAL A 197 11.14 12.94 -13.56
N LEU A 198 10.20 13.83 -13.25
CA LEU A 198 9.52 14.65 -14.26
C LEU A 198 10.47 15.62 -14.95
N CYS A 199 11.43 16.18 -14.21
CA CYS A 199 12.50 17.01 -14.77
C CYS A 199 13.37 16.22 -15.79
N LEU A 200 13.67 14.94 -15.50
CA LEU A 200 14.40 14.08 -16.45
C LEU A 200 13.56 13.78 -17.70
N ILE A 201 12.28 13.50 -17.54
CA ILE A 201 11.36 13.27 -18.67
C ILE A 201 11.24 14.54 -19.53
N ALA A 202 11.15 15.73 -18.89
CA ALA A 202 11.05 17.01 -19.58
C ALA A 202 12.31 17.39 -20.40
N LYS A 203 13.47 16.80 -20.12
CA LYS A 203 14.68 16.96 -20.96
C LYS A 203 14.62 16.17 -22.26
N ILE A 204 13.80 15.13 -22.33
CA ILE A 204 13.67 14.22 -23.48
C ILE A 204 12.42 14.60 -24.30
N THR A 205 11.34 14.93 -23.62
CA THR A 205 10.03 15.21 -24.20
C THR A 205 9.58 16.60 -23.81
N PRO A 206 9.07 17.45 -24.72
CA PRO A 206 8.63 18.80 -24.41
C PRO A 206 7.35 18.77 -23.57
N ILE A 207 7.51 18.60 -22.26
CA ILE A 207 6.43 18.63 -21.27
C ILE A 207 6.63 19.75 -20.27
N GLU A 208 5.52 20.21 -19.71
CA GLU A 208 5.47 21.05 -18.51
C GLU A 208 4.65 20.32 -17.44
N TYR A 209 4.94 20.56 -16.17
CA TYR A 209 4.21 19.95 -15.07
C TYR A 209 3.97 20.96 -13.94
N VAL A 210 2.81 20.80 -13.26
CA VAL A 210 2.40 21.64 -12.15
C VAL A 210 1.91 20.75 -11.02
N PHE A 211 2.42 20.99 -9.81
CA PHE A 211 1.93 20.37 -8.58
C PHE A 211 0.80 21.22 -7.99
N ASP A 212 -0.36 20.64 -7.84
CA ASP A 212 -1.53 21.27 -7.22
C ASP A 212 -1.59 20.95 -5.70
N GLU A 213 -2.34 21.76 -4.93
CA GLU A 213 -2.44 21.62 -3.47
C GLU A 213 -3.16 20.34 -3.00
N ASP A 214 -3.93 19.70 -3.88
CA ASP A 214 -4.75 18.51 -3.61
C ASP A 214 -4.00 17.17 -3.83
N ASN A 215 -2.66 17.20 -3.80
CA ASN A 215 -1.80 16.03 -4.09
C ASN A 215 -1.93 15.52 -5.53
N THR A 216 -2.26 16.41 -6.46
CA THR A 216 -2.37 16.14 -7.89
C THR A 216 -1.18 16.76 -8.65
N VAL A 217 -0.71 16.08 -9.69
CA VAL A 217 0.25 16.62 -10.65
C VAL A 217 -0.36 16.62 -12.04
N ARG A 218 -0.37 17.76 -12.70
CA ARG A 218 -0.79 17.87 -14.10
C ARG A 218 0.41 17.96 -15.01
N ILE A 219 0.44 17.12 -16.05
CA ILE A 219 1.48 17.08 -17.06
C ILE A 219 0.87 17.47 -18.40
N THR A 220 1.39 18.53 -19.02
CA THR A 220 0.92 19.08 -20.29
C THR A 220 2.05 19.12 -21.31
N ARG A 221 1.71 19.29 -22.56
CA ARG A 221 2.70 19.51 -23.62
C ARG A 221 3.17 20.98 -23.54
N LYS A 222 4.48 21.18 -23.70
CA LYS A 222 5.09 22.49 -23.79
C LYS A 222 4.82 23.17 -25.12
#